data_2b45973cd6811dec27728ab8afd8b480
#
_entry.id   2b45973cd6811dec27728ab8afd8b480
#
_cell.length_a   1.000
_cell.length_b   1.000
_cell.length_c   1.000
_cell.angle_alpha   90.00
_cell.angle_beta   90.00
_cell.angle_gamma   90.00
#
_symmetry.space_group_name_H-M   'P 1'
#
loop_
_entity.id
_entity.type
_entity.pdbx_description
1 polymer ?
#
loop_
_entity_poly.entity_id
_entity_poly.type
_entity_poly.pdbx_seq_one_letter_code
_entity_poly.pdbx_strand_id
1 'polypeptide(L)'
;MMMRRDIESIATARGVLPRTIERDYLLDACLHEISRSGGDLVFKGGTALFKFHGLNRFSEDLDFTVDTRRFDFDGLRERVSRNYGLLGIGVVSGEVENHQRAVNMEFRLRGPLFDGRRESISRVVLDLSLKETPLPPDRMVLRSAYQDIPECTLHVMSVVEMCAEKVRAVMTREKARDVYDLWFLLRKGVMLDAGLVHRKLRLYGRAFSTQSLMAAIDRKRARWGMDLGPLLIGNLPDFDEVVRQVTESIKRPA
;
A
#
# COMPACT_ATOMS: atom_id res chain seq x y z
N MET A 1 20.67 -12.16 5.94
CA MET A 1 19.69 -12.64 4.94
C MET A 1 18.69 -13.57 5.60
N MET A 2 17.39 -13.28 5.46
CA MET A 2 16.30 -14.16 5.89
C MET A 2 16.36 -15.49 5.12
N MET A 3 16.26 -16.60 5.84
CA MET A 3 16.23 -17.94 5.25
C MET A 3 14.79 -18.45 5.17
N ARG A 4 14.54 -19.47 4.34
CA ARG A 4 13.23 -20.15 4.25
C ARG A 4 12.64 -20.48 5.63
N ARG A 5 13.44 -21.12 6.50
CA ARG A 5 13.01 -21.50 7.85
C ARG A 5 12.54 -20.32 8.71
N ASP A 6 13.18 -19.16 8.53
CA ASP A 6 12.83 -17.95 9.30
C ASP A 6 11.47 -17.41 8.85
N ILE A 7 11.25 -17.38 7.52
CA ILE A 7 9.95 -17.01 6.91
C ILE A 7 8.83 -17.95 7.39
N GLU A 8 9.08 -19.26 7.35
CA GLU A 8 8.10 -20.27 7.77
C GLU A 8 7.79 -20.18 9.28
N SER A 9 8.80 -19.93 10.11
CA SER A 9 8.63 -19.74 11.56
C SER A 9 7.78 -18.51 11.88
N ILE A 10 8.07 -17.38 11.25
CA ILE A 10 7.29 -16.13 11.42
C ILE A 10 5.85 -16.33 10.92
N ALA A 11 5.67 -17.00 9.78
CA ALA A 11 4.35 -17.28 9.21
C ALA A 11 3.50 -18.13 10.18
N THR A 12 4.08 -19.18 10.75
CA THR A 12 3.42 -20.03 11.74
C THR A 12 3.04 -19.24 12.99
N ALA A 13 3.96 -18.43 13.52
CA ALA A 13 3.71 -17.61 14.71
C ALA A 13 2.60 -16.56 14.50
N ARG A 14 2.43 -16.05 13.26
CA ARG A 14 1.41 -15.06 12.90
C ARG A 14 0.12 -15.68 12.34
N GLY A 15 0.07 -17.00 12.14
CA GLY A 15 -1.09 -17.69 11.57
C GLY A 15 -1.39 -17.29 10.11
N VAL A 16 -0.36 -17.01 9.31
CA VAL A 16 -0.48 -16.59 7.92
C VAL A 16 0.35 -17.45 6.98
N LEU A 17 0.11 -17.33 5.68
CA LEU A 17 0.87 -18.10 4.69
C LEU A 17 2.34 -17.62 4.60
N PRO A 18 3.33 -18.52 4.44
CA PRO A 18 4.74 -18.14 4.27
C PRO A 18 4.96 -17.12 3.15
N ARG A 19 4.24 -17.23 2.04
CA ARG A 19 4.31 -16.27 0.93
C ARG A 19 3.93 -14.84 1.33
N THR A 20 3.02 -14.68 2.29
CA THR A 20 2.64 -13.35 2.82
C THR A 20 3.80 -12.72 3.57
N ILE A 21 4.51 -13.50 4.40
CA ILE A 21 5.70 -13.03 5.14
C ILE A 21 6.85 -12.73 4.19
N GLU A 22 7.12 -13.61 3.21
CA GLU A 22 8.17 -13.35 2.21
C GLU A 22 7.88 -12.04 1.46
N ARG A 23 6.63 -11.82 1.02
CA ARG A 23 6.26 -10.58 0.33
C ARG A 23 6.46 -9.38 1.24
N ASP A 24 6.02 -9.43 2.49
CA ASP A 24 6.21 -8.35 3.48
C ASP A 24 7.69 -8.03 3.71
N TYR A 25 8.54 -9.04 3.79
CA TYR A 25 10.01 -8.90 3.86
C TYR A 25 10.58 -8.19 2.62
N LEU A 26 10.17 -8.63 1.44
CA LEU A 26 10.65 -8.05 0.19
C LEU A 26 10.19 -6.58 0.02
N LEU A 27 8.98 -6.25 0.49
CA LEU A 27 8.50 -4.86 0.52
C LEU A 27 9.34 -4.00 1.47
N ASP A 28 9.68 -4.50 2.67
CA ASP A 28 10.52 -3.76 3.62
C ASP A 28 11.93 -3.52 3.07
N ALA A 29 12.52 -4.52 2.40
CA ALA A 29 13.82 -4.37 1.73
C ALA A 29 13.78 -3.29 0.64
N CYS A 30 12.69 -3.22 -0.13
CA CYS A 30 12.50 -2.17 -1.12
C CYS A 30 12.32 -0.78 -0.48
N LEU A 31 11.49 -0.68 0.57
CA LEU A 31 11.27 0.57 1.30
C LEU A 31 12.54 1.12 1.94
N HIS A 32 13.41 0.24 2.46
CA HIS A 32 14.70 0.64 3.00
C HIS A 32 15.57 1.33 1.93
N GLU A 33 15.63 0.80 0.70
CA GLU A 33 16.36 1.47 -0.38
C GLU A 33 15.69 2.77 -0.83
N ILE A 34 14.35 2.77 -0.94
CA ILE A 34 13.58 3.98 -1.31
C ILE A 34 13.79 5.11 -0.31
N SER A 35 13.96 4.82 0.97
CA SER A 35 14.21 5.84 2.00
C SER A 35 15.42 6.73 1.69
N ARG A 36 16.34 6.24 0.87
CA ARG A 36 17.53 6.98 0.41
C ARG A 36 17.25 7.95 -0.74
N SER A 37 16.06 7.91 -1.32
CA SER A 37 15.65 8.83 -2.40
C SER A 37 15.19 10.20 -1.88
N GLY A 38 15.26 10.45 -0.56
CA GLY A 38 14.85 11.71 0.04
C GLY A 38 13.35 11.96 -0.02
N GLY A 39 12.94 13.25 -0.15
CA GLY A 39 11.53 13.66 -0.16
C GLY A 39 10.81 13.53 -1.48
N ASP A 40 11.48 13.09 -2.54
CA ASP A 40 10.91 13.02 -3.89
C ASP A 40 9.81 11.96 -4.03
N LEU A 41 9.78 10.98 -3.12
CA LEU A 41 8.80 9.91 -3.09
C LEU A 41 8.00 9.96 -1.78
N VAL A 42 6.69 10.19 -1.90
CA VAL A 42 5.76 10.20 -0.78
C VAL A 42 4.99 8.89 -0.75
N PHE A 43 5.28 8.07 0.26
CA PHE A 43 4.70 6.74 0.44
C PHE A 43 3.24 6.82 0.88
N LYS A 44 2.36 6.03 0.27
CA LYS A 44 0.93 6.04 0.51
C LYS A 44 0.29 4.65 0.38
N GLY A 45 -1.02 4.61 0.35
CA GLY A 45 -1.77 3.38 0.06
C GLY A 45 -1.92 2.43 1.24
N GLY A 46 -2.33 1.20 0.91
CA GLY A 46 -2.62 0.17 1.91
C GLY A 46 -1.39 -0.26 2.70
N THR A 47 -0.23 -0.33 2.05
CA THR A 47 1.02 -0.74 2.71
C THR A 47 1.51 0.33 3.67
N ALA A 48 1.35 1.63 3.35
CA ALA A 48 1.64 2.71 4.29
C ALA A 48 0.73 2.65 5.53
N LEU A 49 -0.57 2.40 5.34
CA LEU A 49 -1.50 2.20 6.45
C LEU A 49 -1.13 0.98 7.32
N PHE A 50 -0.71 -0.11 6.71
CA PHE A 50 -0.27 -1.32 7.43
C PHE A 50 1.01 -1.06 8.23
N LYS A 51 2.04 -0.49 7.60
CA LYS A 51 3.37 -0.30 8.22
C LYS A 51 3.38 0.78 9.31
N PHE A 52 2.60 1.85 9.17
CA PHE A 52 2.70 3.03 10.02
C PHE A 52 1.47 3.33 10.87
N HIS A 53 0.30 2.84 10.46
CA HIS A 53 -0.95 3.22 11.13
C HIS A 53 -1.70 2.06 11.77
N GLY A 54 -1.13 0.83 11.71
CA GLY A 54 -1.69 -0.36 12.37
C GLY A 54 -2.93 -0.92 11.66
N LEU A 55 -3.03 -0.75 10.33
CA LEU A 55 -4.04 -1.45 9.54
C LEU A 55 -3.82 -2.96 9.69
N ASN A 56 -4.86 -3.69 10.08
CA ASN A 56 -4.78 -5.12 10.37
C ASN A 56 -5.06 -6.00 9.13
N ARG A 57 -4.59 -5.58 7.98
CA ARG A 57 -4.53 -6.41 6.78
C ARG A 57 -3.21 -6.22 6.07
N PHE A 58 -2.69 -7.29 5.50
CA PHE A 58 -1.54 -7.22 4.61
C PHE A 58 -1.86 -6.42 3.33
N SER A 59 -0.83 -5.84 2.77
CA SER A 59 -0.88 -5.17 1.48
C SER A 59 0.29 -5.66 0.62
N GLU A 60 0.12 -5.67 -0.69
CA GLU A 60 0.98 -6.40 -1.60
C GLU A 60 1.82 -5.52 -2.52
N ASP A 61 1.44 -4.24 -2.64
CA ASP A 61 2.03 -3.28 -3.56
C ASP A 61 2.58 -2.08 -2.78
N LEU A 62 3.53 -1.36 -3.36
CA LEU A 62 4.06 -0.11 -2.82
C LEU A 62 3.55 1.05 -3.67
N ASP A 63 2.70 1.87 -3.09
CA ASP A 63 2.12 3.05 -3.74
C ASP A 63 2.88 4.32 -3.32
N PHE A 64 3.29 5.13 -4.29
CA PHE A 64 3.94 6.43 -4.06
C PHE A 64 3.30 7.54 -4.89
N THR A 65 3.42 8.77 -4.40
CA THR A 65 3.31 9.98 -5.22
C THR A 65 4.72 10.53 -5.43
N VAL A 66 5.06 10.87 -6.67
CA VAL A 66 6.34 11.49 -7.01
C VAL A 66 6.17 13.00 -6.92
N ASP A 67 6.92 13.66 -6.03
CA ASP A 67 6.84 15.10 -5.76
C ASP A 67 7.89 15.91 -6.53
N THR A 68 8.35 15.40 -7.67
CA THR A 68 9.29 16.09 -8.55
C THR A 68 8.99 15.82 -10.01
N ARG A 69 9.30 16.78 -10.88
CA ARG A 69 9.15 16.61 -12.34
C ARG A 69 10.32 15.88 -12.99
N ARG A 70 11.42 15.69 -12.28
CA ARG A 70 12.64 15.07 -12.79
C ARG A 70 13.11 14.00 -11.82
N PHE A 71 12.41 12.86 -11.84
CA PHE A 71 12.78 11.71 -11.03
C PHE A 71 13.51 10.65 -11.89
N ASP A 72 14.63 10.15 -11.38
CA ASP A 72 15.42 9.12 -12.04
C ASP A 72 14.85 7.72 -11.71
N PHE A 73 13.90 7.27 -12.52
CA PHE A 73 13.26 5.97 -12.37
C PHE A 73 14.22 4.81 -12.65
N ASP A 74 15.11 4.94 -13.65
CA ASP A 74 16.07 3.90 -13.97
C ASP A 74 17.12 3.75 -12.86
N GLY A 75 17.62 4.85 -12.34
CA GLY A 75 18.52 4.84 -11.19
C GLY A 75 17.86 4.25 -9.94
N LEU A 76 16.58 4.52 -9.70
CA LEU A 76 15.84 3.87 -8.60
C LEU A 76 15.78 2.35 -8.82
N ARG A 77 15.39 1.89 -10.01
CA ARG A 77 15.33 0.47 -10.37
C ARG A 77 16.66 -0.23 -10.12
N GLU A 78 17.77 0.40 -10.55
CA GLU A 78 19.10 -0.16 -10.37
C GLU A 78 19.51 -0.24 -8.90
N ARG A 79 19.24 0.80 -8.11
CA ARG A 79 19.53 0.79 -6.66
C ARG A 79 18.73 -0.27 -5.94
N VAL A 80 17.42 -0.39 -6.20
CA VAL A 80 16.56 -1.42 -5.60
C VAL A 80 17.04 -2.82 -6.01
N SER A 81 17.38 -3.04 -7.27
CA SER A 81 17.93 -4.33 -7.74
C SER A 81 19.24 -4.69 -7.06
N ARG A 82 20.14 -3.72 -6.88
CA ARG A 82 21.42 -3.91 -6.17
C ARG A 82 21.18 -4.23 -4.69
N ASN A 83 20.25 -3.53 -4.04
CA ASN A 83 19.92 -3.78 -2.64
C ASN A 83 19.40 -5.20 -2.43
N TYR A 84 18.52 -5.70 -3.31
CA TYR A 84 18.09 -7.10 -3.27
C TYR A 84 19.28 -8.06 -3.41
N GLY A 85 20.20 -7.78 -4.33
CA GLY A 85 21.43 -8.58 -4.50
C GLY A 85 22.29 -8.61 -3.24
N LEU A 86 22.45 -7.48 -2.53
CA LEU A 86 23.18 -7.41 -1.25
C LEU A 86 22.52 -8.24 -0.15
N LEU A 87 21.21 -8.37 -0.18
CA LEU A 87 20.43 -9.24 0.72
C LEU A 87 20.42 -10.72 0.25
N GLY A 88 21.17 -11.07 -0.80
CA GLY A 88 21.20 -12.42 -1.36
C GLY A 88 19.93 -12.83 -2.12
N ILE A 89 19.08 -11.87 -2.48
CA ILE A 89 17.85 -12.08 -3.23
C ILE A 89 18.17 -11.93 -4.73
N GLY A 90 17.95 -13.01 -5.50
CA GLY A 90 18.21 -12.99 -6.94
C GLY A 90 17.17 -12.17 -7.70
N VAL A 91 17.61 -11.15 -8.45
CA VAL A 91 16.72 -10.38 -9.33
C VAL A 91 16.65 -11.09 -10.69
N VAL A 92 15.44 -11.53 -11.07
CA VAL A 92 15.18 -12.17 -12.38
C VAL A 92 14.96 -11.10 -13.45
N SER A 93 14.13 -10.10 -13.14
CA SER A 93 13.90 -8.92 -13.97
C SER A 93 13.47 -7.74 -13.11
N GLY A 94 13.74 -6.53 -13.63
CA GLY A 94 13.17 -5.28 -13.14
C GLY A 94 12.65 -4.51 -14.34
N GLU A 95 11.33 -4.40 -14.46
CA GLU A 95 10.65 -3.76 -15.60
C GLU A 95 10.10 -2.40 -15.18
N VAL A 96 10.18 -1.42 -16.07
CA VAL A 96 9.62 -0.06 -15.87
C VAL A 96 8.66 0.21 -17.01
N GLU A 97 7.38 0.39 -16.67
CA GLU A 97 6.34 0.76 -17.61
C GLU A 97 5.90 2.20 -17.38
N ASN A 98 6.11 3.04 -18.40
CA ASN A 98 5.74 4.44 -18.37
C ASN A 98 4.34 4.65 -18.92
N HIS A 99 3.46 5.26 -18.11
CA HIS A 99 2.13 5.71 -18.50
C HIS A 99 2.10 7.25 -18.47
N GLN A 100 1.07 7.88 -19.06
CA GLN A 100 0.96 9.34 -19.13
C GLN A 100 1.13 10.08 -17.78
N ARG A 101 0.68 9.47 -16.68
CA ARG A 101 0.68 10.07 -15.34
C ARG A 101 1.00 9.06 -14.23
N ALA A 102 1.70 8.00 -14.57
CA ALA A 102 2.16 7.00 -13.61
C ALA A 102 3.33 6.23 -14.19
N VAL A 103 4.17 5.70 -13.34
CA VAL A 103 5.21 4.74 -13.69
C VAL A 103 4.99 3.50 -12.83
N ASN A 104 4.91 2.33 -13.45
CA ASN A 104 4.87 1.06 -12.76
C ASN A 104 6.25 0.41 -12.84
N MET A 105 6.76 -0.03 -11.71
CA MET A 105 8.02 -0.73 -11.64
C MET A 105 7.78 -2.11 -11.02
N GLU A 106 8.12 -3.17 -11.75
CA GLU A 106 7.94 -4.55 -11.31
C GLU A 106 9.29 -5.24 -11.14
N PHE A 107 9.51 -5.86 -9.99
CA PHE A 107 10.64 -6.73 -9.72
C PHE A 107 10.17 -8.17 -9.58
N ARG A 108 10.81 -9.07 -10.33
CA ARG A 108 10.66 -10.53 -10.17
C ARG A 108 11.88 -11.06 -9.44
N LEU A 109 11.64 -11.73 -8.31
CA LEU A 109 12.67 -12.01 -7.33
C LEU A 109 12.69 -13.49 -6.95
N ARG A 110 13.90 -14.03 -6.85
CA ARG A 110 14.18 -15.33 -6.21
C ARG A 110 14.42 -15.08 -4.73
N GLY A 111 13.32 -14.94 -3.99
CA GLY A 111 13.32 -14.68 -2.55
C GLY A 111 13.64 -15.93 -1.71
N PRO A 112 13.53 -15.84 -0.37
CA PRO A 112 13.82 -16.95 0.55
C PRO A 112 13.02 -18.23 0.29
N LEU A 113 11.82 -18.14 -0.27
CA LEU A 113 10.98 -19.29 -0.60
C LEU A 113 11.21 -19.84 -2.01
N PHE A 114 12.13 -19.27 -2.80
CA PHE A 114 12.41 -19.77 -4.13
C PHE A 114 12.92 -21.23 -4.09
N ASP A 115 12.28 -22.10 -4.86
CA ASP A 115 12.56 -23.55 -4.90
C ASP A 115 13.03 -24.06 -6.27
N GLY A 116 13.41 -23.15 -7.16
CA GLY A 116 13.82 -23.47 -8.52
C GLY A 116 12.70 -23.38 -9.57
N ARG A 117 11.44 -23.38 -9.17
CA ARG A 117 10.29 -23.31 -10.08
C ARG A 117 9.86 -21.89 -10.35
N ARG A 118 9.30 -21.65 -11.53
CA ARG A 118 8.82 -20.31 -11.96
C ARG A 118 7.72 -19.78 -11.05
N GLU A 119 6.85 -20.64 -10.54
CA GLU A 119 5.71 -20.31 -9.68
C GLU A 119 6.15 -19.83 -8.27
N SER A 120 7.39 -20.11 -7.90
CA SER A 120 8.00 -19.67 -6.64
C SER A 120 8.75 -18.34 -6.74
N ILE A 121 8.76 -17.70 -7.93
CA ILE A 121 9.27 -16.34 -8.11
C ILE A 121 8.32 -15.36 -7.46
N SER A 122 8.82 -14.56 -6.55
CA SER A 122 8.08 -13.50 -5.89
C SER A 122 8.06 -12.23 -6.74
N ARG A 123 7.02 -11.42 -6.57
CA ARG A 123 6.81 -10.17 -7.30
C ARG A 123 6.63 -9.02 -6.34
N VAL A 124 7.33 -7.92 -6.58
CA VAL A 124 7.17 -6.63 -5.91
C VAL A 124 6.82 -5.58 -6.95
N VAL A 125 5.75 -4.82 -6.71
CA VAL A 125 5.29 -3.76 -7.62
C VAL A 125 5.35 -2.42 -6.89
N LEU A 126 5.90 -1.42 -7.56
CA LEU A 126 5.86 -0.02 -7.16
C LEU A 126 4.96 0.74 -8.13
N ASP A 127 3.90 1.33 -7.61
CA ASP A 127 3.01 2.23 -8.33
C ASP A 127 3.39 3.69 -8.03
N LEU A 128 4.03 4.37 -8.98
CA LEU A 128 4.55 5.73 -8.84
C LEU A 128 3.61 6.71 -9.56
N SER A 129 2.78 7.43 -8.81
CA SER A 129 1.81 8.38 -9.35
C SER A 129 2.46 9.75 -9.61
N LEU A 130 2.24 10.27 -10.83
CA LEU A 130 2.64 11.62 -11.28
C LEU A 130 1.44 12.56 -11.41
N LYS A 131 0.27 12.15 -10.88
CA LYS A 131 -1.01 12.85 -11.15
C LYS A 131 -1.21 14.09 -10.31
N GLU A 132 -0.58 14.17 -9.16
CA GLU A 132 -0.87 15.17 -8.15
C GLU A 132 0.37 15.56 -7.36
N THR A 133 0.38 16.79 -6.84
CA THR A 133 1.31 17.22 -5.82
C THR A 133 0.74 16.83 -4.46
N PRO A 134 1.46 16.05 -3.63
CA PRO A 134 0.98 15.68 -2.31
C PRO A 134 1.00 16.91 -1.37
N LEU A 135 0.24 16.84 -0.28
CA LEU A 135 0.44 17.75 0.84
C LEU A 135 1.81 17.47 1.49
N PRO A 136 2.35 18.42 2.30
CA PRO A 136 3.57 18.16 3.05
C PRO A 136 3.50 16.81 3.77
N PRO A 137 4.42 15.86 3.49
CA PRO A 137 4.37 14.53 4.07
C PRO A 137 4.89 14.50 5.49
N ASP A 138 4.43 13.52 6.26
CA ASP A 138 4.97 13.19 7.56
C ASP A 138 6.29 12.40 7.40
N ARG A 139 7.26 12.61 8.30
CA ARG A 139 8.47 11.78 8.37
C ARG A 139 8.25 10.68 9.40
N MET A 140 8.22 9.43 8.95
CA MET A 140 7.93 8.28 9.79
C MET A 140 9.05 7.25 9.74
N VAL A 141 9.37 6.64 10.89
CA VAL A 141 10.42 5.62 10.99
C VAL A 141 9.82 4.24 10.73
N LEU A 142 10.28 3.58 9.66
CA LEU A 142 10.00 2.17 9.42
C LEU A 142 10.87 1.32 10.35
N ARG A 143 10.21 0.59 11.25
CA ARG A 143 10.82 -0.46 12.07
C ARG A 143 10.43 -1.80 11.49
N SER A 144 11.32 -2.35 10.68
CA SER A 144 11.09 -3.65 10.07
C SER A 144 11.03 -4.75 11.14
N ALA A 145 10.15 -5.72 10.93
CA ALA A 145 10.13 -6.94 11.76
C ALA A 145 11.28 -7.91 11.43
N TYR A 146 12.09 -7.59 10.43
CA TYR A 146 13.17 -8.42 9.89
C TYR A 146 14.53 -7.85 10.29
N GLN A 147 15.33 -8.64 11.00
CA GLN A 147 16.58 -8.18 11.64
C GLN A 147 17.67 -7.71 10.67
N ASP A 148 17.62 -8.17 9.44
CA ASP A 148 18.56 -7.81 8.38
C ASP A 148 18.16 -6.57 7.57
N ILE A 149 17.02 -5.94 7.92
CA ILE A 149 16.58 -4.67 7.35
C ILE A 149 16.68 -3.58 8.42
N PRO A 150 17.63 -2.63 8.29
CA PRO A 150 17.78 -1.54 9.25
C PRO A 150 16.58 -0.61 9.30
N GLU A 151 16.37 0.05 10.43
CA GLU A 151 15.40 1.15 10.54
C GLU A 151 15.74 2.26 9.53
N CYS A 152 14.70 2.83 8.94
CA CYS A 152 14.85 3.94 8.00
C CYS A 152 13.68 4.91 8.08
N THR A 153 13.90 6.15 7.65
CA THR A 153 12.87 7.20 7.66
C THR A 153 12.30 7.35 6.25
N LEU A 154 10.96 7.31 6.16
CA LEU A 154 10.21 7.53 4.93
C LEU A 154 9.38 8.81 5.02
N HIS A 155 9.16 9.46 3.88
CA HIS A 155 8.15 10.48 3.73
C HIS A 155 6.81 9.81 3.43
N VAL A 156 5.86 9.94 4.34
CA VAL A 156 4.57 9.24 4.30
C VAL A 156 3.44 10.25 4.15
N MET A 157 2.51 10.00 3.26
CA MET A 157 1.32 10.84 3.07
C MET A 157 0.54 10.95 4.37
N SER A 158 0.06 12.15 4.72
CA SER A 158 -0.73 12.35 5.94
C SER A 158 -1.99 11.47 5.94
N VAL A 159 -2.43 11.04 7.13
CA VAL A 159 -3.62 10.17 7.24
C VAL A 159 -4.89 10.84 6.71
N VAL A 160 -5.00 12.16 6.81
CA VAL A 160 -6.13 12.94 6.28
C VAL A 160 -6.13 12.86 4.75
N GLU A 161 -4.97 13.02 4.13
CA GLU A 161 -4.85 12.89 2.69
C GLU A 161 -5.05 11.44 2.22
N MET A 162 -4.53 10.43 2.96
CA MET A 162 -4.81 9.02 2.68
C MET A 162 -6.30 8.70 2.79
N CYS A 163 -7.02 9.31 3.74
CA CYS A 163 -8.47 9.15 3.85
C CYS A 163 -9.19 9.67 2.58
N ALA A 164 -8.83 10.85 2.09
CA ALA A 164 -9.37 11.39 0.85
C ALA A 164 -9.01 10.51 -0.37
N GLU A 165 -7.79 9.96 -0.41
CA GLU A 165 -7.39 8.96 -1.42
C GLU A 165 -8.27 7.71 -1.37
N LYS A 166 -8.62 7.22 -0.18
CA LYS A 166 -9.49 6.04 -0.05
C LYS A 166 -10.92 6.32 -0.49
N VAL A 167 -11.47 7.51 -0.22
CA VAL A 167 -12.77 7.93 -0.80
C VAL A 167 -12.68 7.94 -2.32
N ARG A 168 -11.65 8.56 -2.90
CA ARG A 168 -11.43 8.56 -4.35
C ARG A 168 -11.34 7.12 -4.89
N ALA A 169 -10.57 6.25 -4.26
CA ALA A 169 -10.39 4.87 -4.68
C ALA A 169 -11.70 4.08 -4.63
N VAL A 170 -12.50 4.20 -3.56
CA VAL A 170 -13.84 3.60 -3.44
C VAL A 170 -14.74 4.03 -4.60
N MET A 171 -14.69 5.30 -5.00
CA MET A 171 -15.55 5.84 -6.06
C MET A 171 -15.06 5.54 -7.48
N THR A 172 -13.80 5.12 -7.65
CA THR A 172 -13.18 4.94 -8.99
C THR A 172 -12.67 3.53 -9.28
N ARG A 173 -12.60 2.64 -8.28
CA ARG A 173 -12.10 1.27 -8.39
C ARG A 173 -13.14 0.27 -7.88
N GLU A 174 -13.03 -0.99 -8.30
CA GLU A 174 -13.92 -2.07 -7.86
C GLU A 174 -13.25 -3.01 -6.82
N LYS A 175 -12.38 -2.46 -5.95
CA LYS A 175 -11.68 -3.22 -4.90
C LYS A 175 -12.35 -2.99 -3.54
N ALA A 176 -12.86 -4.05 -2.90
CA ALA A 176 -13.53 -3.96 -1.59
C ALA A 176 -12.57 -3.54 -0.47
N ARG A 177 -11.27 -3.84 -0.60
CA ARG A 177 -10.24 -3.42 0.36
C ARG A 177 -10.14 -1.90 0.54
N ASP A 178 -10.53 -1.09 -0.46
CA ASP A 178 -10.54 0.37 -0.31
C ASP A 178 -11.64 0.85 0.64
N VAL A 179 -12.78 0.14 0.71
CA VAL A 179 -13.84 0.40 1.69
C VAL A 179 -13.37 0.06 3.10
N TYR A 180 -12.68 -1.07 3.25
CA TYR A 180 -12.10 -1.49 4.54
C TYR A 180 -11.08 -0.47 5.06
N ASP A 181 -10.20 0.02 4.20
CA ASP A 181 -9.19 1.03 4.56
C ASP A 181 -9.85 2.36 4.95
N LEU A 182 -10.88 2.79 4.23
CA LEU A 182 -11.66 3.98 4.56
C LEU A 182 -12.33 3.83 5.93
N TRP A 183 -13.02 2.72 6.16
CA TRP A 183 -13.66 2.41 7.44
C TRP A 183 -12.64 2.41 8.60
N PHE A 184 -11.48 1.78 8.41
CA PHE A 184 -10.40 1.75 9.38
C PHE A 184 -9.95 3.16 9.77
N LEU A 185 -9.71 4.05 8.80
CA LEU A 185 -9.30 5.42 9.04
C LEU A 185 -10.37 6.22 9.80
N LEU A 186 -11.64 6.11 9.39
CA LEU A 186 -12.75 6.78 10.04
C LEU A 186 -12.94 6.30 11.49
N ARG A 187 -12.79 5.00 11.76
CA ARG A 187 -12.80 4.43 13.12
C ARG A 187 -11.68 4.95 14.01
N LYS A 188 -10.53 5.27 13.41
CA LYS A 188 -9.40 5.92 14.13
C LYS A 188 -9.65 7.40 14.41
N GLY A 189 -10.79 7.93 14.03
CA GLY A 189 -11.13 9.33 14.22
C GLY A 189 -10.55 10.27 13.16
N VAL A 190 -10.04 9.73 12.05
CA VAL A 190 -9.57 10.58 10.94
C VAL A 190 -10.76 11.27 10.32
N MET A 191 -10.74 12.61 10.32
CA MET A 191 -11.80 13.42 9.77
C MET A 191 -11.70 13.50 8.23
N LEU A 192 -12.84 13.44 7.57
CA LEU A 192 -12.93 13.55 6.13
C LEU A 192 -12.84 15.02 5.70
N ASP A 193 -11.74 15.41 5.07
CA ASP A 193 -11.62 16.72 4.43
C ASP A 193 -12.32 16.70 3.05
N ALA A 194 -13.52 17.31 2.99
CA ALA A 194 -14.31 17.37 1.77
C ALA A 194 -13.58 18.14 0.64
N GLY A 195 -12.78 19.15 0.97
CA GLY A 195 -11.98 19.90 0.00
C GLY A 195 -10.91 19.01 -0.65
N LEU A 196 -10.21 18.20 0.14
CA LEU A 196 -9.26 17.21 -0.35
C LEU A 196 -9.94 16.17 -1.24
N VAL A 197 -11.08 15.62 -0.79
CA VAL A 197 -11.85 14.64 -1.56
C VAL A 197 -12.26 15.22 -2.92
N HIS A 198 -12.78 16.45 -2.96
CA HIS A 198 -13.14 17.10 -4.21
C HIS A 198 -11.93 17.29 -5.14
N ARG A 199 -10.77 17.74 -4.61
CA ARG A 199 -9.55 17.88 -5.40
C ARG A 199 -9.11 16.55 -6.01
N LYS A 200 -9.09 15.48 -5.21
CA LYS A 200 -8.68 14.13 -5.65
C LYS A 200 -9.62 13.57 -6.72
N LEU A 201 -10.94 13.68 -6.53
CA LEU A 201 -11.94 13.18 -7.48
C LEU A 201 -11.93 13.97 -8.81
N ARG A 202 -11.65 15.27 -8.77
CA ARG A 202 -11.57 16.11 -9.98
C ARG A 202 -10.50 15.62 -10.96
N LEU A 203 -9.37 15.05 -10.46
CA LEU A 203 -8.33 14.46 -11.30
C LEU A 203 -8.84 13.23 -12.11
N TYR A 204 -9.98 12.69 -11.73
CA TYR A 204 -10.64 11.55 -12.38
C TYR A 204 -11.97 11.92 -13.05
N GLY A 205 -12.26 13.22 -13.20
CA GLY A 205 -13.50 13.70 -13.78
C GLY A 205 -14.75 13.32 -12.98
N ARG A 206 -14.63 13.18 -11.66
CA ARG A 206 -15.72 12.79 -10.77
C ARG A 206 -16.04 13.89 -9.76
N ALA A 207 -17.34 13.99 -9.42
CA ALA A 207 -17.81 14.83 -8.32
C ALA A 207 -18.08 13.98 -7.06
N PHE A 208 -17.90 14.60 -5.90
CA PHE A 208 -18.23 13.98 -4.62
C PHE A 208 -19.67 14.29 -4.22
N SER A 209 -20.38 13.25 -3.79
CA SER A 209 -21.55 13.35 -2.93
C SER A 209 -21.60 12.13 -2.00
N THR A 210 -22.15 12.31 -0.80
CA THR A 210 -22.35 11.19 0.14
C THR A 210 -23.16 10.07 -0.50
N GLN A 211 -24.19 10.40 -1.25
CA GLN A 211 -25.02 9.41 -1.95
C GLN A 211 -24.19 8.58 -2.97
N SER A 212 -23.35 9.23 -3.78
CA SER A 212 -22.51 8.53 -4.75
C SER A 212 -21.43 7.67 -4.09
N LEU A 213 -20.90 8.10 -2.94
CA LEU A 213 -19.96 7.31 -2.15
C LEU A 213 -20.65 6.06 -1.58
N MET A 214 -21.84 6.21 -0.98
CA MET A 214 -22.58 5.07 -0.41
C MET A 214 -22.96 4.05 -1.49
N ALA A 215 -23.43 4.50 -2.65
CA ALA A 215 -23.68 3.63 -3.79
C ALA A 215 -22.41 2.92 -4.29
N ALA A 216 -21.26 3.60 -4.26
CA ALA A 216 -19.99 3.00 -4.61
C ALA A 216 -19.53 1.93 -3.59
N ILE A 217 -19.78 2.15 -2.30
CA ILE A 217 -19.51 1.17 -1.25
C ILE A 217 -20.37 -0.08 -1.46
N ASP A 218 -21.67 0.07 -1.64
CA ASP A 218 -22.60 -1.06 -1.74
C ASP A 218 -22.27 -2.00 -2.92
N ARG A 219 -21.82 -1.47 -4.05
CA ARG A 219 -21.36 -2.30 -5.19
C ARG A 219 -20.23 -3.27 -4.84
N LYS A 220 -19.50 -3.06 -3.75
CA LYS A 220 -18.37 -3.91 -3.33
C LYS A 220 -18.75 -5.03 -2.39
N ARG A 221 -20.02 -5.11 -2.00
CA ARG A 221 -20.57 -6.14 -1.11
C ARG A 221 -20.22 -7.57 -1.56
N ALA A 222 -20.46 -7.90 -2.82
CA ALA A 222 -20.20 -9.23 -3.36
C ALA A 222 -18.72 -9.63 -3.34
N ARG A 223 -17.81 -8.64 -3.30
CA ARG A 223 -16.36 -8.87 -3.29
C ARG A 223 -15.75 -8.85 -1.88
N TRP A 224 -16.54 -8.50 -0.85
CA TRP A 224 -16.04 -8.23 0.49
C TRP A 224 -15.17 -9.36 1.06
N GLY A 225 -15.72 -10.56 1.12
CA GLY A 225 -14.99 -11.73 1.63
C GLY A 225 -13.84 -12.17 0.73
N MET A 226 -14.03 -12.12 -0.59
CA MET A 226 -13.03 -12.57 -1.56
C MET A 226 -11.79 -11.65 -1.59
N ASP A 227 -11.99 -10.34 -1.56
CA ASP A 227 -10.89 -9.37 -1.64
C ASP A 227 -10.13 -9.23 -0.30
N LEU A 228 -10.80 -9.47 0.84
CA LEU A 228 -10.24 -9.22 2.17
C LEU A 228 -9.79 -10.49 2.90
N GLY A 229 -10.51 -11.59 2.75
CA GLY A 229 -10.24 -12.83 3.50
C GLY A 229 -8.78 -13.28 3.47
N PRO A 230 -8.10 -13.31 2.31
CA PRO A 230 -6.69 -13.72 2.24
C PRO A 230 -5.70 -12.73 2.86
N LEU A 231 -6.11 -11.48 3.11
CA LEU A 231 -5.23 -10.40 3.53
C LEU A 231 -5.39 -10.03 5.01
N LEU A 232 -6.54 -10.34 5.62
CA LEU A 232 -6.86 -9.92 6.97
C LEU A 232 -6.03 -10.66 8.04
N ILE A 233 -5.65 -9.90 9.07
CA ILE A 233 -5.13 -10.44 10.32
C ILE A 233 -6.29 -10.39 11.32
N GLY A 234 -6.91 -11.55 11.57
CA GLY A 234 -8.11 -11.64 12.42
C GLY A 234 -9.41 -11.84 11.65
N ASN A 235 -10.53 -11.50 12.26
CA ASN A 235 -11.85 -11.76 11.69
C ASN A 235 -12.27 -10.68 10.69
N LEU A 236 -12.94 -11.11 9.62
CA LEU A 236 -13.58 -10.22 8.66
C LEU A 236 -14.80 -9.57 9.34
N PRO A 237 -14.86 -8.21 9.42
CA PRO A 237 -16.03 -7.55 9.95
C PRO A 237 -17.24 -7.71 9.02
N ASP A 238 -18.43 -7.68 9.61
CA ASP A 238 -19.68 -7.69 8.84
C ASP A 238 -19.78 -6.45 7.95
N PHE A 239 -20.18 -6.65 6.70
CA PHE A 239 -20.23 -5.57 5.72
C PHE A 239 -21.25 -4.50 6.07
N ASP A 240 -22.43 -4.88 6.56
CA ASP A 240 -23.50 -3.93 6.91
C ASP A 240 -23.11 -3.09 8.12
N GLU A 241 -22.41 -3.68 9.08
CA GLU A 241 -21.84 -2.96 10.21
C GLU A 241 -20.79 -1.94 9.77
N VAL A 242 -19.91 -2.32 8.83
CA VAL A 242 -18.94 -1.40 8.22
C VAL A 242 -19.63 -0.23 7.52
N VAL A 243 -20.65 -0.51 6.71
CA VAL A 243 -21.43 0.53 6.01
C VAL A 243 -22.11 1.47 7.00
N ARG A 244 -22.70 0.94 8.07
CA ARG A 244 -23.34 1.73 9.14
C ARG A 244 -22.34 2.68 9.78
N GLN A 245 -21.17 2.17 10.20
CA GLN A 245 -20.13 2.97 10.86
C GLN A 245 -19.53 4.04 9.95
N VAL A 246 -19.30 3.74 8.67
CA VAL A 246 -18.86 4.72 7.66
C VAL A 246 -19.90 5.83 7.51
N THR A 247 -21.19 5.47 7.42
CA THR A 247 -22.28 6.43 7.28
C THR A 247 -22.36 7.38 8.47
N GLU A 248 -22.25 6.86 9.68
CA GLU A 248 -22.25 7.65 10.92
C GLU A 248 -21.04 8.59 10.99
N SER A 249 -19.87 8.11 10.60
CA SER A 249 -18.65 8.91 10.62
C SER A 249 -18.68 10.08 9.63
N ILE A 250 -19.26 9.88 8.45
CA ILE A 250 -19.37 10.94 7.42
C ILE A 250 -20.40 12.01 7.81
N LYS A 251 -21.42 11.66 8.62
CA LYS A 251 -22.45 12.60 9.08
C LYS A 251 -22.02 13.45 10.27
N ARG A 252 -20.93 13.11 10.96
CA ARG A 252 -20.42 13.92 12.06
C ARG A 252 -19.91 15.25 11.52
N PRO A 253 -20.40 16.39 12.05
CA PRO A 253 -19.83 17.69 11.68
C PRO A 253 -18.34 17.74 12.07
N ALA A 254 -17.56 18.43 11.25
CA ALA A 254 -16.15 18.72 11.50
C ALA A 254 -15.96 19.71 12.66
#